data_2008c8d9394882db7fcb2bedb1df9812
#
_entry.id   2008c8d9394882db7fcb2bedb1df9812
#
_cell.length_a   1.000
_cell.length_b   1.000
_cell.length_c   1.000
_cell.angle_alpha   90.00
_cell.angle_beta   90.00
_cell.angle_gamma   90.00
#
_symmetry.space_group_name_H-M   'P 1'
#
loop_
_entity.id
_entity.type
_entity.pdbx_description
1 polymer ?
#
loop_
_entity_poly.entity_id
_entity_poly.type
_entity_poly.pdbx_seq_one_letter_code
_entity_poly.pdbx_strand_id
1 'polypeptide(L)'
;MARSELSALERRWLADPPQALARIATVDADGMPHVVPGGWSFDPATEEMVLGGRDVPRTQRALHVRASGHAAVVVDGLAPGPGWSPWAFVVRGRARVDDDLGVIRIAIDQVTSWGLGSVTAGAAAGE
;
A
#
# COMPACT_ATOMS: atom_id res chain seq x y z
N MET A 1 -2.10 -13.19 -9.52
CA MET A 1 -1.17 -13.92 -8.67
C MET A 1 -0.15 -12.97 -8.06
N ALA A 2 0.16 -13.15 -6.80
CA ALA A 2 1.13 -12.30 -6.12
C ALA A 2 2.56 -12.58 -6.60
N ARG A 3 3.35 -11.51 -6.72
CA ARG A 3 4.75 -11.55 -7.12
C ARG A 3 5.59 -10.94 -6.02
N SER A 4 6.89 -11.16 -6.07
CA SER A 4 7.85 -10.59 -5.11
C SER A 4 8.55 -9.33 -5.64
N GLU A 5 8.31 -8.96 -6.90
CA GLU A 5 8.93 -7.79 -7.52
C GLU A 5 7.90 -6.94 -8.21
N LEU A 6 8.13 -5.64 -8.21
CA LEU A 6 7.28 -4.67 -8.90
C LEU A 6 7.43 -4.80 -10.42
N SER A 7 6.32 -4.72 -11.13
CA SER A 7 6.34 -4.62 -12.59
C SER A 7 6.72 -3.20 -13.04
N ALA A 8 7.05 -3.05 -14.32
CA ALA A 8 7.33 -1.74 -14.89
C ALA A 8 6.12 -0.80 -14.78
N LEU A 9 4.91 -1.30 -15.01
CA LEU A 9 3.69 -0.51 -14.89
C LEU A 9 3.46 -0.07 -13.44
N GLU A 10 3.69 -0.96 -12.48
CA GLU A 10 3.56 -0.62 -11.06
C GLU A 10 4.56 0.46 -10.65
N ARG A 11 5.79 0.39 -11.14
CA ARG A 11 6.80 1.42 -10.86
C ARG A 11 6.40 2.77 -11.43
N ARG A 12 5.84 2.81 -12.64
CA ARG A 12 5.33 4.06 -13.22
C ARG A 12 4.16 4.61 -12.41
N TRP A 13 3.24 3.75 -12.00
CA TRP A 13 2.11 4.14 -11.17
C TRP A 13 2.58 4.71 -9.82
N LEU A 14 3.56 4.07 -9.19
CA LEU A 14 4.11 4.53 -7.90
C LEU A 14 4.88 5.84 -8.02
N ALA A 15 5.41 6.17 -9.21
CA ALA A 15 6.12 7.44 -9.42
C ALA A 15 5.19 8.65 -9.43
N ASP A 16 3.92 8.46 -9.80
CA ASP A 16 2.92 9.53 -9.86
C ASP A 16 1.52 8.93 -9.62
N PRO A 17 1.25 8.45 -8.39
CA PRO A 17 0.00 7.78 -8.12
C PRO A 17 -1.17 8.76 -8.03
N PRO A 18 -2.40 8.30 -8.29
CA PRO A 18 -3.57 9.11 -8.04
C PRO A 18 -3.71 9.40 -6.55
N GLN A 19 -4.38 10.49 -6.21
CA GLN A 19 -4.69 10.80 -4.82
C GLN A 19 -5.75 9.82 -4.32
N ALA A 20 -5.34 8.92 -3.45
CA ALA A 20 -6.22 7.90 -2.88
C ALA A 20 -5.68 7.48 -1.52
N LEU A 21 -6.57 7.06 -0.65
CA LEU A 21 -6.18 6.53 0.65
C LEU A 21 -5.71 5.07 0.50
N ALA A 22 -4.78 4.69 1.36
CA ALA A 22 -4.48 3.28 1.57
C ALA A 22 -5.46 2.70 2.57
N ARG A 23 -5.81 1.43 2.39
CA ARG A 23 -6.53 0.63 3.38
C ARG A 23 -5.51 -0.30 4.00
N ILE A 24 -5.29 -0.16 5.31
CA ILE A 24 -4.18 -0.78 6.02
C ILE A 24 -4.74 -1.88 6.90
N ALA A 25 -4.32 -3.11 6.64
CA ALA A 25 -4.75 -4.28 7.40
C ALA A 25 -3.62 -4.76 8.31
N THR A 26 -3.96 -4.96 9.57
CA THR A 26 -3.07 -5.50 10.59
C THR A 26 -3.82 -6.52 11.42
N VAL A 27 -3.11 -7.27 12.25
CA VAL A 27 -3.71 -8.32 13.07
C VAL A 27 -3.30 -8.08 14.52
N ASP A 28 -4.26 -8.15 15.43
CA ASP A 28 -3.97 -8.03 16.85
C ASP A 28 -3.42 -9.34 17.45
N ALA A 29 -3.11 -9.32 18.75
CA ALA A 29 -2.52 -10.46 19.42
C ALA A 29 -3.42 -11.71 19.44
N ASP A 30 -4.72 -11.52 19.30
CA ASP A 30 -5.70 -12.61 19.28
C ASP A 30 -6.00 -13.11 17.87
N GLY A 31 -5.31 -12.58 16.85
CA GLY A 31 -5.54 -12.96 15.48
C GLY A 31 -6.70 -12.23 14.81
N MET A 32 -7.30 -11.24 15.48
CA MET A 32 -8.39 -10.46 14.90
C MET A 32 -7.85 -9.47 13.88
N PRO A 33 -8.33 -9.50 12.64
CA PRO A 33 -7.90 -8.53 11.63
C PRO A 33 -8.54 -7.17 11.87
N HIS A 34 -7.75 -6.14 11.60
CA HIS A 34 -8.16 -4.75 11.66
C HIS A 34 -7.85 -4.07 10.34
N VAL A 35 -8.70 -3.16 9.90
CA VAL A 35 -8.45 -2.36 8.69
C VAL A 35 -8.83 -0.91 8.96
N VAL A 36 -7.94 0.01 8.57
CA VAL A 36 -8.17 1.44 8.69
C VAL A 36 -7.67 2.15 7.44
N PRO A 37 -8.28 3.28 7.05
CA PRO A 37 -7.73 4.10 5.97
C PRO A 37 -6.58 4.95 6.49
N GLY A 38 -5.67 5.32 5.61
CA GLY A 38 -4.58 6.19 5.97
C GLY A 38 -3.82 6.74 4.77
N GLY A 39 -3.00 7.75 5.03
CA GLY A 39 -2.08 8.30 4.04
C GLY A 39 -0.91 7.34 3.79
N TRP A 40 -0.34 7.45 2.60
CA TRP A 40 0.75 6.58 2.21
C TRP A 40 1.65 7.28 1.19
N SER A 41 2.86 6.76 1.08
CA SER A 41 3.78 7.09 0.00
C SER A 41 4.64 5.86 -0.29
N PHE A 42 5.37 5.92 -1.39
CA PHE A 42 6.32 4.88 -1.74
C PHE A 42 7.74 5.45 -1.65
N ASP A 43 8.63 4.72 -0.98
CA ASP A 43 10.04 5.10 -0.90
C ASP A 43 10.80 4.32 -1.98
N PRO A 44 11.22 4.97 -3.09
CA PRO A 44 11.91 4.26 -4.16
C PRO A 44 13.32 3.78 -3.78
N ALA A 45 13.94 4.40 -2.77
CA ALA A 45 15.28 4.00 -2.33
C ALA A 45 15.27 2.66 -1.61
N THR A 46 14.25 2.40 -0.81
CA THR A 46 14.11 1.15 -0.04
C THR A 46 13.09 0.20 -0.64
N GLU A 47 12.30 0.68 -1.59
CA GLU A 47 11.15 -0.04 -2.16
C GLU A 47 10.17 -0.49 -1.07
N GLU A 48 9.85 0.43 -0.18
CA GLU A 48 8.89 0.20 0.89
C GLU A 48 7.67 1.11 0.74
N MET A 49 6.52 0.62 1.16
CA MET A 49 5.36 1.46 1.39
C MET A 49 5.55 2.16 2.73
N VAL A 50 5.30 3.47 2.76
CA VAL A 50 5.43 4.29 3.96
C VAL A 50 4.05 4.79 4.34
N LEU A 51 3.61 4.44 5.54
CA LEU A 51 2.29 4.81 6.04
C LEU A 51 2.44 5.95 7.03
N GLY A 52 1.99 7.12 6.63
CA GLY A 52 1.98 8.29 7.47
C GLY A 52 0.64 8.50 8.16
N GLY A 53 0.53 9.60 8.87
CA GLY A 53 -0.68 9.98 9.55
C GLY A 53 -0.36 10.71 10.85
N ARG A 54 -1.40 10.94 11.64
CA ARG A 54 -1.27 11.63 12.91
C ARG A 54 -0.85 10.66 13.99
N ASP A 55 0.27 10.95 14.65
CA ASP A 55 0.74 10.22 15.84
C ASP A 55 0.79 8.70 15.62
N VAL A 56 1.32 8.30 14.46
CA VAL A 56 1.32 6.90 14.01
C VAL A 56 1.89 5.94 15.06
N PRO A 57 3.03 6.23 15.74
CA PRO A 57 3.58 5.27 16.71
C PRO A 57 2.66 4.92 17.87
N ARG A 58 1.63 5.74 18.13
CA ARG A 58 0.66 5.51 19.21
C ARG A 58 -0.64 4.88 18.73
N THR A 59 -0.75 4.53 17.46
CA THR A 59 -1.97 3.95 16.91
C THR A 59 -2.07 2.46 17.20
N GLN A 60 -3.29 1.93 17.11
CA GLN A 60 -3.52 0.48 17.23
C GLN A 60 -2.78 -0.29 16.13
N ARG A 61 -2.75 0.26 14.90
CA ARG A 61 -2.03 -0.41 13.83
C ARG A 61 -0.54 -0.50 14.10
N ALA A 62 0.05 0.50 14.74
CA ALA A 62 1.46 0.43 15.15
C ALA A 62 1.68 -0.65 16.22
N LEU A 63 0.77 -0.76 17.18
CA LEU A 63 0.84 -1.81 18.20
C LEU A 63 0.78 -3.20 17.54
N HIS A 64 -0.13 -3.40 16.59
CA HIS A 64 -0.24 -4.67 15.87
C HIS A 64 1.03 -4.98 15.07
N VAL A 65 1.61 -3.99 14.41
CA VAL A 65 2.85 -4.15 13.64
C VAL A 65 4.01 -4.53 14.57
N ARG A 66 4.12 -3.89 15.74
CA ARG A 66 5.17 -4.24 16.70
C ARG A 66 5.04 -5.68 17.17
N ALA A 67 3.82 -6.17 17.34
CA ALA A 67 3.58 -7.52 17.81
C ALA A 67 3.74 -8.57 16.71
N SER A 68 3.20 -8.33 15.52
CA SER A 68 3.16 -9.33 14.44
C SER A 68 4.34 -9.23 13.47
N GLY A 69 4.86 -8.03 13.26
CA GLY A 69 5.88 -7.79 12.25
C GLY A 69 5.38 -7.82 10.81
N HIS A 70 4.07 -7.80 10.58
CA HIS A 70 3.48 -7.90 9.25
C HIS A 70 2.31 -6.94 9.07
N ALA A 71 2.07 -6.56 7.83
CA ALA A 71 0.89 -5.78 7.45
C ALA A 71 0.56 -5.99 5.97
N ALA A 72 -0.65 -5.61 5.60
CA ALA A 72 -1.09 -5.58 4.21
C ALA A 72 -1.71 -4.22 3.92
N VAL A 73 -1.60 -3.80 2.65
CA VAL A 73 -2.11 -2.52 2.20
C VAL A 73 -2.76 -2.70 0.84
N VAL A 74 -3.92 -2.09 0.66
CA VAL A 74 -4.49 -1.90 -0.67
C VAL A 74 -4.73 -0.41 -0.92
N VAL A 75 -4.35 0.04 -2.11
CA VAL A 75 -4.75 1.35 -2.65
C VAL A 75 -5.63 1.04 -3.84
N ASP A 76 -6.86 1.54 -3.84
CA ASP A 76 -7.84 1.14 -4.83
C ASP A 76 -8.77 2.28 -5.19
N GLY A 77 -9.48 2.11 -6.29
CA GLY A 77 -10.48 3.05 -6.74
C GLY A 77 -11.15 2.60 -8.02
N LEU A 78 -11.90 3.52 -8.60
CA LEU A 78 -12.56 3.32 -9.90
C LEU A 78 -11.94 4.29 -10.91
N ALA A 79 -11.65 3.78 -12.12
CA ALA A 79 -11.19 4.64 -13.20
C ALA A 79 -12.30 5.62 -13.59
N PRO A 80 -11.96 6.85 -14.04
CA PRO A 80 -12.96 7.81 -14.50
C PRO A 80 -13.75 7.28 -15.69
N GLY A 81 -15.00 7.72 -15.80
CA GLY A 81 -15.86 7.37 -16.91
C GLY A 81 -17.04 6.51 -16.52
N PRO A 82 -17.90 6.16 -17.50
CA PRO A 82 -19.05 5.31 -17.22
C PRO A 82 -18.63 3.87 -16.97
N GLY A 83 -19.48 3.16 -16.23
CA GLY A 83 -19.26 1.75 -15.96
C GLY A 83 -18.43 1.47 -14.71
N TRP A 84 -18.10 0.23 -14.52
CA TRP A 84 -17.40 -0.29 -13.36
C TRP A 84 -15.99 -0.72 -13.78
N SER A 85 -14.99 0.11 -13.52
CA SER A 85 -13.60 -0.16 -13.90
C SER A 85 -12.70 -0.01 -12.68
N PRO A 86 -12.64 -1.01 -11.80
CA PRO A 86 -11.82 -0.95 -10.61
C PRO A 86 -10.34 -1.11 -10.94
N TRP A 87 -9.51 -0.44 -10.15
CA TRP A 87 -8.07 -0.64 -10.14
C TRP A 87 -7.62 -0.85 -8.70
N ALA A 88 -6.53 -1.57 -8.52
CA ALA A 88 -5.97 -1.80 -7.19
C ALA A 88 -4.48 -2.11 -7.25
N PHE A 89 -3.80 -1.70 -6.20
CA PHE A 89 -2.41 -2.04 -5.92
C PHE A 89 -2.36 -2.62 -4.51
N VAL A 90 -1.93 -3.89 -4.38
CA VAL A 90 -1.98 -4.62 -3.13
C VAL A 90 -0.58 -5.09 -2.75
N VAL A 91 -0.19 -4.80 -1.51
CA VAL A 91 1.11 -5.21 -0.96
C VAL A 91 0.89 -5.94 0.35
N ARG A 92 1.64 -7.01 0.54
CA ARG A 92 1.76 -7.68 1.84
C ARG A 92 3.23 -7.88 2.15
N GLY A 93 3.60 -7.67 3.41
CA GLY A 93 4.99 -7.86 3.75
C GLY A 93 5.32 -7.64 5.21
N ARG A 94 6.60 -7.77 5.48
CA ARG A 94 7.15 -7.43 6.79
C ARG A 94 6.96 -5.95 7.03
N ALA A 95 6.59 -5.61 8.24
CA ALA A 95 6.29 -4.25 8.62
C ALA A 95 6.99 -3.89 9.92
N ARG A 96 7.39 -2.64 10.04
CA ARG A 96 7.99 -2.11 11.24
C ARG A 96 7.53 -0.68 11.49
N VAL A 97 7.56 -0.28 12.74
CA VAL A 97 7.34 1.12 13.13
C VAL A 97 8.68 1.83 13.13
N ASP A 98 8.78 2.91 12.35
CA ASP A 98 9.94 3.79 12.34
C ASP A 98 9.62 4.94 13.31
N ASP A 99 10.12 4.86 14.53
CA ASP A 99 9.82 5.83 15.57
C ASP A 99 10.45 7.19 15.30
N ASP A 100 11.59 7.22 14.61
CA ASP A 100 12.29 8.47 14.30
C ASP A 100 11.49 9.33 13.33
N LEU A 101 10.89 8.70 12.32
CA LEU A 101 10.08 9.40 11.33
C LEU A 101 8.59 9.40 11.66
N GLY A 102 8.16 8.60 12.64
CA GLY A 102 6.75 8.50 13.02
C GLY A 102 5.88 7.86 11.95
N VAL A 103 6.37 6.80 11.30
CA VAL A 103 5.67 6.12 10.22
C VAL A 103 5.74 4.61 10.40
N ILE A 104 4.90 3.89 9.66
CA ILE A 104 5.03 2.44 9.50
C ILE A 104 5.61 2.19 8.11
N ARG A 105 6.61 1.31 8.02
CA ARG A 105 7.21 0.89 6.75
C ARG A 105 6.85 -0.56 6.47
N ILE A 106 6.43 -0.83 5.24
CA ILE A 106 6.04 -2.19 4.80
C ILE A 106 6.91 -2.58 3.62
N ALA A 107 7.65 -3.66 3.76
CA ALA A 107 8.41 -4.25 2.66
C ALA A 107 7.45 -4.83 1.63
N ILE A 108 7.78 -4.72 0.35
CA ILE A 108 6.98 -5.30 -0.73
C ILE A 108 7.44 -6.74 -0.93
N ASP A 109 7.03 -7.62 -0.03
CA ASP A 109 7.35 -9.03 -0.12
C ASP A 109 6.44 -9.76 -1.10
N GLN A 110 5.17 -9.35 -1.16
CA GLN A 110 4.21 -9.83 -2.14
C GLN A 110 3.44 -8.64 -2.71
N VAL A 111 3.29 -8.60 -4.02
CA VAL A 111 2.57 -7.54 -4.72
C VAL A 111 1.64 -8.15 -5.77
N THR A 112 0.47 -7.58 -5.90
CA THR A 112 -0.44 -7.85 -7.01
C THR A 112 -1.17 -6.56 -7.35
N SER A 113 -1.59 -6.43 -8.61
CA SER A 113 -2.31 -5.23 -9.04
C SER A 113 -3.18 -5.57 -10.24
N TRP A 114 -4.19 -4.73 -10.48
CA TRP A 114 -5.01 -4.80 -11.69
C TRP A 114 -5.56 -3.42 -11.99
N GLY A 115 -5.82 -3.19 -13.28
CA GLY A 115 -6.44 -1.95 -13.74
C GLY A 115 -5.57 -0.70 -13.63
N LEU A 116 -4.29 -0.81 -13.29
CA LEU A 116 -3.43 0.37 -13.08
C LEU A 116 -3.19 1.15 -14.36
N GLY A 117 -3.23 0.52 -15.53
CA GLY A 117 -3.01 1.19 -16.80
C GLY A 117 -4.02 2.30 -17.07
N SER A 118 -5.22 2.20 -16.51
CA SER A 118 -6.27 3.22 -16.69
C SER A 118 -6.05 4.47 -15.83
N VAL A 119 -5.12 4.42 -14.87
CA VAL A 119 -4.85 5.52 -13.94
C VAL A 119 -3.35 5.80 -13.80
N THR A 120 -2.54 5.37 -14.76
CA THR A 120 -1.10 5.55 -14.74
C THR A 120 -0.69 6.57 -15.78
N ALA A 121 -0.03 7.64 -15.34
CA ALA A 121 0.49 8.66 -16.24
C ALA A 121 1.51 8.05 -17.21
N GLY A 122 1.37 8.36 -18.49
CA GLY A 122 2.27 7.87 -19.53
C GLY A 122 2.12 6.39 -19.89
N ALA A 123 1.13 5.68 -19.33
CA ALA A 123 0.86 4.31 -19.74
C ALA A 123 0.28 4.30 -21.16
N ALA A 124 0.88 3.52 -22.05
CA ALA A 124 0.40 3.41 -23.42
C ALA A 124 -0.80 2.48 -23.50
N ALA A 125 -1.63 2.67 -24.53
CA ALA A 125 -2.73 1.77 -24.81
C ALA A 125 -2.18 0.35 -25.03
N GLY A 126 -2.79 -0.62 -24.37
CA GLY A 126 -2.36 -2.01 -24.47
C GLY A 126 -1.29 -2.43 -23.47
N GLU A 127 -0.86 -1.51 -22.63
CA GLU A 127 0.09 -1.81 -21.57
C GLU A 127 -0.60 -2.43 -20.37
#